data_05a47a41b17af8f389984e84138cf2db
#
_entry.id   05a47a41b17af8f389984e84138cf2db
#
_cell.length_a   1.000
_cell.length_b   1.000
_cell.length_c   1.000
_cell.angle_alpha   90.00
_cell.angle_beta   90.00
_cell.angle_gamma   90.00
#
_symmetry.space_group_name_H-M   'P 1'
#
loop_
_entity.id
_entity.type
_entity.pdbx_description
1 polymer ?
#
loop_
_entity_poly.entity_id
_entity_poly.type
_entity_poly.pdbx_seq_one_letter_code
_entity_poly.pdbx_strand_id
1 'polypeptide(L)'
;MKKLVPIITISLLVITASVGGLIYHYQTKTKYNESYVNGNTAGNLYNAGLFCESNGTVFFANPDDKYRLYSMDLDGSNLAKISDDTVMYINADSHYVYYVRNNEHNSAHFNFFSFNNNSLCRIKRNGKQLVVLDPDPCIYASLIGNYIYYLHYDKEHATTLYKVGIDGEDRQMVNDTFLFTCSALGQYFYSNGTTTDGCLY
;
A
#
# COMPACT_ATOMS: atom_id res chain seq x y z
N MET A 1 51.02 20.39 16.38
CA MET A 1 49.69 20.19 17.04
C MET A 1 48.57 20.97 16.40
N LYS A 2 48.69 22.25 16.02
CA LYS A 2 47.58 23.10 15.48
C LYS A 2 46.95 22.64 14.16
N LYS A 3 47.64 21.81 13.34
CA LYS A 3 47.08 21.27 12.08
C LYS A 3 46.40 19.92 12.22
N LEU A 4 46.59 19.19 13.32
CA LEU A 4 45.99 17.87 13.54
C LEU A 4 44.52 17.94 13.97
N VAL A 5 44.16 18.96 14.73
CA VAL A 5 42.80 19.19 15.23
C VAL A 5 41.75 19.28 14.10
N PRO A 6 41.96 20.13 13.06
CA PRO A 6 40.99 20.22 11.97
C PRO A 6 40.90 18.93 11.15
N ILE A 7 41.96 18.16 11.01
CA ILE A 7 41.95 16.86 10.29
C ILE A 7 41.12 15.86 11.06
N ILE A 8 41.30 15.78 12.37
CA ILE A 8 40.52 14.84 13.24
C ILE A 8 39.03 15.23 13.22
N THR A 9 38.69 16.50 13.30
CA THR A 9 37.30 16.96 13.26
C THR A 9 36.64 16.67 11.92
N ILE A 10 37.34 16.88 10.80
CA ILE A 10 36.81 16.56 9.47
C ILE A 10 36.62 15.06 9.31
N SER A 11 37.57 14.24 9.75
CA SER A 11 37.46 12.77 9.70
C SER A 11 36.27 12.27 10.53
N LEU A 12 36.05 12.83 11.72
CA LEU A 12 34.92 12.47 12.57
C LEU A 12 33.58 12.84 11.92
N LEU A 13 33.48 14.01 11.29
CA LEU A 13 32.29 14.43 10.55
C LEU A 13 31.99 13.52 9.35
N VAL A 14 32.99 13.11 8.60
CA VAL A 14 32.84 12.17 7.47
C VAL A 14 32.37 10.82 7.97
N ILE A 15 32.93 10.29 9.06
CA ILE A 15 32.51 9.00 9.64
C ILE A 15 31.07 9.09 10.13
N THR A 16 30.69 10.14 10.85
CA THR A 16 29.31 10.28 11.35
C THR A 16 28.29 10.42 10.22
N ALA A 17 28.63 11.17 9.16
CA ALA A 17 27.78 11.30 7.97
C ALA A 17 27.65 9.94 7.23
N SER A 18 28.74 9.19 7.09
CA SER A 18 28.73 7.87 6.46
C SER A 18 27.90 6.86 7.24
N VAL A 19 28.09 6.80 8.58
CA VAL A 19 27.29 5.92 9.45
C VAL A 19 25.81 6.34 9.43
N GLY A 20 25.52 7.63 9.48
CA GLY A 20 24.15 8.13 9.36
C GLY A 20 23.51 7.76 8.03
N GLY A 21 24.25 7.87 6.93
CA GLY A 21 23.79 7.46 5.60
C GLY A 21 23.49 5.96 5.49
N LEU A 22 24.38 5.11 6.06
CA LEU A 22 24.17 3.67 6.10
C LEU A 22 22.94 3.28 6.94
N ILE A 23 22.77 3.89 8.10
CA ILE A 23 21.59 3.66 8.95
C ILE A 23 20.32 4.09 8.24
N TYR A 24 20.33 5.26 7.60
CA TYR A 24 19.19 5.75 6.82
C TYR A 24 18.85 4.81 5.66
N HIS A 25 19.86 4.39 4.89
CA HIS A 25 19.68 3.44 3.78
C HIS A 25 19.08 2.11 4.27
N TYR A 26 19.61 1.55 5.38
CA TYR A 26 19.10 0.31 5.95
C TYR A 26 17.67 0.44 6.45
N GLN A 27 17.32 1.57 7.06
CA GLN A 27 15.97 1.82 7.58
C GLN A 27 14.95 2.07 6.48
N THR A 28 15.36 2.65 5.34
CA THR A 28 14.47 2.97 4.22
C THR A 28 14.34 1.86 3.19
N LYS A 29 15.25 0.89 3.20
CA LYS A 29 15.19 -0.26 2.29
C LYS A 29 13.89 -1.03 2.47
N THR A 30 13.21 -1.31 1.34
CA THR A 30 12.00 -2.14 1.34
C THR A 30 12.32 -3.55 1.83
N LYS A 31 11.49 -4.05 2.74
CA LYS A 31 11.54 -5.43 3.23
C LYS A 31 10.54 -6.25 2.46
N TYR A 32 11.00 -7.30 1.83
CA TYR A 32 10.17 -8.22 1.06
C TYR A 32 9.67 -9.37 1.93
N ASN A 33 8.53 -9.93 1.51
CA ASN A 33 8.01 -11.14 2.10
C ASN A 33 8.81 -12.34 1.59
N GLU A 34 9.24 -13.23 2.50
CA GLU A 34 10.01 -14.44 2.17
C GLU A 34 9.11 -15.56 1.66
N SER A 35 7.82 -15.49 1.91
CA SER A 35 6.79 -16.43 1.47
C SER A 35 5.61 -15.68 0.86
N TYR A 36 4.72 -16.41 0.21
CA TYR A 36 3.49 -15.84 -0.30
C TYR A 36 2.63 -15.31 0.85
N VAL A 37 2.20 -14.07 0.70
CA VAL A 37 1.28 -13.39 1.62
C VAL A 37 0.03 -13.05 0.84
N ASN A 38 -1.12 -13.33 1.44
CA ASN A 38 -2.40 -12.79 1.03
C ASN A 38 -2.74 -11.65 1.99
N GLY A 39 -2.66 -10.43 1.52
CA GLY A 39 -2.73 -9.22 2.36
C GLY A 39 -4.10 -8.96 2.99
N ASN A 40 -5.17 -9.51 2.41
CA ASN A 40 -6.53 -9.47 2.96
C ASN A 40 -7.39 -10.56 2.33
N THR A 41 -8.53 -10.87 2.91
CA THR A 41 -9.47 -11.84 2.34
C THR A 41 -10.25 -11.23 1.16
N ALA A 42 -10.62 -12.07 0.19
CA ALA A 42 -11.44 -11.65 -0.93
C ALA A 42 -12.78 -11.04 -0.47
N GLY A 43 -13.44 -11.63 0.55
CA GLY A 43 -14.68 -11.12 1.10
C GLY A 43 -14.56 -9.69 1.64
N ASN A 44 -13.48 -9.38 2.36
CA ASN A 44 -13.22 -8.02 2.84
C ASN A 44 -12.96 -7.06 1.70
N LEU A 45 -12.11 -7.44 0.73
CA LEU A 45 -11.76 -6.57 -0.40
C LEU A 45 -12.97 -6.25 -1.28
N TYR A 46 -13.88 -7.20 -1.49
CA TYR A 46 -15.14 -6.96 -2.20
C TYR A 46 -16.11 -6.06 -1.42
N ASN A 47 -15.95 -5.97 -0.10
CA ASN A 47 -16.68 -5.03 0.77
C ASN A 47 -15.83 -3.80 1.10
N ALA A 48 -15.15 -3.25 0.10
CA ALA A 48 -14.32 -2.05 0.19
C ALA A 48 -13.04 -2.20 1.03
N GLY A 49 -12.75 -3.38 1.58
CA GLY A 49 -11.53 -3.65 2.34
C GLY A 49 -11.30 -2.72 3.52
N LEU A 50 -12.37 -2.44 4.29
CA LEU A 50 -12.32 -1.46 5.38
C LEU A 50 -11.56 -1.93 6.61
N PHE A 51 -11.17 -3.20 6.66
CA PHE A 51 -10.32 -3.75 7.71
C PHE A 51 -9.46 -4.90 7.20
N CYS A 52 -8.37 -5.17 7.90
CA CYS A 52 -7.44 -6.24 7.62
C CYS A 52 -6.77 -6.69 8.91
N GLU A 53 -6.71 -7.99 9.16
CA GLU A 53 -5.93 -8.55 10.26
C GLU A 53 -4.59 -9.06 9.71
N SER A 54 -3.51 -8.77 10.41
CA SER A 54 -2.19 -9.30 10.11
C SER A 54 -1.36 -9.39 11.40
N ASN A 55 -0.88 -10.60 11.71
CA ASN A 55 0.00 -10.85 12.86
C ASN A 55 -0.54 -10.29 14.19
N GLY A 56 -1.82 -10.55 14.47
CA GLY A 56 -2.47 -10.14 15.73
C GLY A 56 -2.87 -8.67 15.82
N THR A 57 -2.67 -7.90 14.76
CA THR A 57 -3.06 -6.48 14.67
C THR A 57 -4.15 -6.31 13.62
N VAL A 58 -5.22 -5.63 13.98
CA VAL A 58 -6.27 -5.21 13.07
C VAL A 58 -5.98 -3.80 12.59
N PHE A 59 -5.86 -3.61 11.29
CA PHE A 59 -5.83 -2.30 10.63
C PHE A 59 -7.21 -2.02 10.06
N PHE A 60 -7.72 -0.81 10.26
CA PHE A 60 -9.07 -0.50 9.83
C PHE A 60 -9.27 0.98 9.51
N ALA A 61 -10.26 1.24 8.68
CA ALA A 61 -10.77 2.57 8.38
C ALA A 61 -11.73 2.97 9.50
N ASN A 62 -11.33 3.92 10.36
CA ASN A 62 -12.13 4.30 11.53
C ASN A 62 -13.31 5.21 11.11
N PRO A 63 -14.56 4.77 11.22
CA PRO A 63 -15.72 5.58 10.84
C PRO A 63 -15.92 6.82 11.71
N ASP A 64 -15.48 6.80 12.97
CA ASP A 64 -15.57 7.92 13.88
C ASP A 64 -14.55 9.03 13.58
N ASP A 65 -13.52 8.73 12.76
CA ASP A 65 -12.53 9.72 12.30
C ASP A 65 -12.41 9.72 10.76
N LYS A 66 -13.53 9.87 10.06
CA LYS A 66 -13.58 10.04 8.60
C LYS A 66 -12.92 8.90 7.82
N TYR A 67 -13.02 7.67 8.31
CA TYR A 67 -12.40 6.49 7.71
C TYR A 67 -10.87 6.57 7.57
N ARG A 68 -10.20 7.28 8.48
CA ARG A 68 -8.75 7.31 8.54
C ARG A 68 -8.17 5.99 9.02
N LEU A 69 -6.91 5.72 8.67
CA LEU A 69 -6.26 4.47 9.00
C LEU A 69 -5.88 4.40 10.49
N TYR A 70 -6.38 3.38 11.15
CA TYR A 70 -6.10 3.04 12.55
C TYR A 70 -5.63 1.60 12.69
N SER A 71 -5.06 1.29 13.84
CA SER A 71 -4.76 -0.08 14.27
C SER A 71 -5.24 -0.33 15.69
N MET A 72 -5.49 -1.60 16.02
CA MET A 72 -5.77 -2.09 17.36
C MET A 72 -5.34 -3.55 17.47
N ASP A 73 -5.21 -4.06 18.68
CA ASP A 73 -5.05 -5.48 18.91
C ASP A 73 -6.37 -6.24 18.73
N LEU A 74 -6.33 -7.57 18.62
CA LEU A 74 -7.52 -8.40 18.41
C LEU A 74 -8.57 -8.27 19.51
N ASP A 75 -8.16 -7.92 20.72
CA ASP A 75 -9.05 -7.68 21.86
C ASP A 75 -9.61 -6.24 21.93
N GLY A 76 -9.29 -5.41 20.93
CA GLY A 76 -9.68 -4.01 20.86
C GLY A 76 -8.79 -3.05 21.65
N SER A 77 -7.77 -3.56 22.34
CA SER A 77 -6.79 -2.71 23.05
C SER A 77 -5.79 -2.04 22.11
N ASN A 78 -4.96 -1.15 22.63
CA ASN A 78 -3.89 -0.45 21.91
C ASN A 78 -4.36 0.29 20.64
N LEU A 79 -5.57 0.86 20.70
CA LEU A 79 -6.10 1.67 19.60
C LEU A 79 -5.17 2.85 19.28
N ALA A 80 -4.70 2.92 18.04
CA ALA A 80 -3.78 3.95 17.59
C ALA A 80 -4.08 4.40 16.16
N LYS A 81 -3.97 5.70 15.91
CA LYS A 81 -4.03 6.27 14.57
C LYS A 81 -2.70 6.05 13.85
N ILE A 82 -2.78 5.52 12.63
CA ILE A 82 -1.62 5.21 11.78
C ILE A 82 -1.38 6.30 10.73
N SER A 83 -2.48 6.83 10.12
CA SER A 83 -2.38 7.86 9.09
C SER A 83 -3.58 8.79 9.13
N ASP A 84 -3.40 10.00 8.61
CA ASP A 84 -4.49 10.95 8.34
C ASP A 84 -5.18 10.70 7.00
N ASP A 85 -4.72 9.74 6.21
CA ASP A 85 -5.38 9.34 4.98
C ASP A 85 -6.70 8.64 5.27
N THR A 86 -7.76 9.01 4.55
CA THR A 86 -8.97 8.21 4.41
C THR A 86 -8.65 7.01 3.51
N VAL A 87 -9.00 5.80 3.94
CA VAL A 87 -8.47 4.58 3.34
C VAL A 87 -9.56 3.58 2.96
N MET A 88 -9.28 2.82 1.89
CA MET A 88 -10.05 1.69 1.41
C MET A 88 -9.11 0.59 0.93
N TYR A 89 -9.63 -0.62 0.72
CA TYR A 89 -8.88 -1.77 0.22
C TYR A 89 -7.59 -2.02 1.00
N ILE A 90 -7.73 -2.03 2.34
CA ILE A 90 -6.61 -2.23 3.26
C ILE A 90 -6.08 -3.66 3.10
N ASN A 91 -4.80 -3.77 2.93
CA ASN A 91 -4.03 -5.01 2.96
C ASN A 91 -2.86 -4.84 3.93
N ALA A 92 -2.38 -5.92 4.51
CA ALA A 92 -1.23 -5.85 5.39
C ALA A 92 -0.36 -7.11 5.29
N ASP A 93 0.93 -6.92 5.51
CA ASP A 93 1.90 -7.98 5.75
C ASP A 93 2.62 -7.76 7.08
N SER A 94 3.71 -8.50 7.32
CA SER A 94 4.50 -8.36 8.54
C SER A 94 5.24 -7.01 8.66
N HIS A 95 5.37 -6.25 7.58
CA HIS A 95 6.18 -5.04 7.52
C HIS A 95 5.37 -3.77 7.25
N TYR A 96 4.33 -3.88 6.42
CA TYR A 96 3.62 -2.74 5.87
C TYR A 96 2.11 -2.91 5.89
N VAL A 97 1.43 -1.77 5.74
CA VAL A 97 0.01 -1.67 5.41
C VAL A 97 -0.08 -1.00 4.04
N TYR A 98 -0.92 -1.55 3.18
CA TYR A 98 -1.19 -1.06 1.84
C TYR A 98 -2.65 -0.67 1.75
N TYR A 99 -2.95 0.41 1.05
CA TYR A 99 -4.32 0.89 0.93
C TYR A 99 -4.49 1.79 -0.28
N VAL A 100 -5.71 1.91 -0.74
CA VAL A 100 -6.10 2.96 -1.66
C VAL A 100 -6.47 4.19 -0.84
N ARG A 101 -5.81 5.31 -1.13
CA ARG A 101 -6.11 6.60 -0.53
C ARG A 101 -7.40 7.15 -1.13
N ASN A 102 -8.31 7.56 -0.26
CA ASN A 102 -9.62 8.12 -0.63
C ASN A 102 -9.82 9.52 -0.02
N ASN A 103 -8.79 10.34 -0.05
CA ASN A 103 -8.85 11.71 0.46
C ASN A 103 -9.71 12.57 -0.46
N GLU A 104 -10.59 13.40 0.12
CA GLU A 104 -11.35 14.39 -0.63
C GLU A 104 -10.40 15.36 -1.34
N HIS A 105 -10.51 15.45 -2.66
CA HIS A 105 -9.92 16.52 -3.44
C HIS A 105 -10.98 17.56 -3.76
N ASN A 106 -10.73 18.81 -3.41
CA ASN A 106 -11.53 19.98 -3.81
C ASN A 106 -11.38 20.30 -5.31
N SER A 107 -11.24 19.31 -6.18
CA SER A 107 -11.25 19.53 -7.62
C SER A 107 -12.71 19.50 -8.12
N ALA A 108 -13.24 20.68 -8.43
CA ALA A 108 -14.59 20.92 -8.92
C ALA A 108 -14.93 20.32 -10.30
N HIS A 109 -14.23 19.31 -10.77
CA HIS A 109 -14.38 18.80 -12.10
C HIS A 109 -14.53 17.27 -12.12
N PHE A 110 -15.74 16.84 -12.45
CA PHE A 110 -16.25 15.49 -12.71
C PHE A 110 -16.93 14.77 -11.55
N ASN A 111 -18.17 15.18 -11.30
CA ASN A 111 -19.11 14.52 -10.40
C ASN A 111 -19.75 13.22 -10.94
N PHE A 112 -19.29 12.64 -12.04
CA PHE A 112 -19.94 11.46 -12.57
C PHE A 112 -19.43 10.14 -11.95
N PHE A 113 -18.18 10.15 -11.50
CA PHE A 113 -17.61 9.10 -10.63
C PHE A 113 -17.02 9.81 -9.43
N SER A 114 -17.78 9.90 -8.35
CA SER A 114 -17.27 10.44 -7.07
C SER A 114 -16.33 9.44 -6.37
N PHE A 115 -15.41 8.86 -7.10
CA PHE A 115 -14.32 8.11 -6.53
C PHE A 115 -13.20 9.10 -6.20
N ASN A 116 -13.09 9.42 -4.91
CA ASN A 116 -11.95 10.16 -4.39
C ASN A 116 -10.70 9.27 -4.23
N ASN A 117 -10.68 8.12 -4.90
CA ASN A 117 -9.58 7.16 -4.87
C ASN A 117 -8.40 7.74 -5.66
N ASN A 118 -7.45 8.32 -4.94
CA ASN A 118 -6.43 9.18 -5.54
C ASN A 118 -5.12 8.47 -5.81
N SER A 119 -4.81 7.42 -5.09
CA SER A 119 -3.52 6.75 -5.21
C SER A 119 -3.47 5.44 -4.43
N LEU A 120 -2.60 4.53 -4.87
CA LEU A 120 -2.20 3.35 -4.11
C LEU A 120 -1.01 3.69 -3.23
N CYS A 121 -1.09 3.38 -1.95
CA CYS A 121 -0.09 3.74 -0.96
C CYS A 121 0.39 2.53 -0.15
N ARG A 122 1.62 2.63 0.32
CA ARG A 122 2.23 1.74 1.31
C ARG A 122 2.74 2.58 2.48
N ILE A 123 2.49 2.14 3.72
CA ILE A 123 3.02 2.76 4.93
C ILE A 123 3.56 1.67 5.86
N LYS A 124 4.59 1.97 6.66
CA LYS A 124 5.00 1.04 7.72
C LYS A 124 3.87 0.89 8.75
N ARG A 125 3.77 -0.29 9.38
CA ARG A 125 2.76 -0.59 10.42
C ARG A 125 2.72 0.43 11.57
N ASN A 126 3.81 1.17 11.80
CA ASN A 126 3.90 2.23 12.81
C ASN A 126 3.59 3.64 12.28
N GLY A 127 3.02 3.76 11.09
CA GLY A 127 2.63 5.04 10.47
C GLY A 127 3.78 5.85 9.86
N LYS A 128 4.99 5.30 9.80
CA LYS A 128 6.15 5.99 9.21
C LYS A 128 6.39 5.56 7.77
N GLN A 129 7.15 6.36 7.03
CA GLN A 129 7.61 6.05 5.67
C GLN A 129 6.46 5.70 4.71
N LEU A 130 5.55 6.66 4.55
CA LEU A 130 4.54 6.62 3.50
C LEU A 130 5.22 6.67 2.12
N VAL A 131 4.85 5.74 1.26
CA VAL A 131 5.28 5.67 -0.14
C VAL A 131 4.04 5.60 -1.01
N VAL A 132 3.97 6.42 -2.04
CA VAL A 132 2.95 6.33 -3.09
C VAL A 132 3.46 5.36 -4.14
N LEU A 133 2.78 4.23 -4.30
CA LEU A 133 3.14 3.17 -5.25
C LEU A 133 2.58 3.46 -6.64
N ASP A 134 1.36 4.04 -6.70
CA ASP A 134 0.72 4.55 -7.90
C ASP A 134 0.01 5.86 -7.55
N PRO A 135 0.35 6.98 -8.22
CA PRO A 135 -0.29 8.28 -7.96
C PRO A 135 -1.66 8.43 -8.63
N ASP A 136 -2.02 7.54 -9.54
CA ASP A 136 -3.25 7.63 -10.31
C ASP A 136 -4.43 6.99 -9.57
N PRO A 137 -5.68 7.34 -9.93
CA PRO A 137 -6.87 6.74 -9.33
C PRO A 137 -6.89 5.22 -9.52
N CYS A 138 -7.20 4.50 -8.44
CA CYS A 138 -7.24 3.04 -8.45
C CYS A 138 -8.28 2.49 -7.48
N ILE A 139 -8.66 1.23 -7.68
CA ILE A 139 -9.60 0.48 -6.83
C ILE A 139 -9.21 -1.00 -6.76
N TYR A 140 -9.83 -1.74 -5.86
CA TYR A 140 -9.68 -3.20 -5.73
C TYR A 140 -8.24 -3.68 -5.55
N ALA A 141 -7.46 -2.97 -4.74
CA ALA A 141 -6.08 -3.37 -4.45
C ALA A 141 -6.03 -4.66 -3.63
N SER A 142 -5.22 -5.61 -4.08
CA SER A 142 -4.99 -6.92 -3.44
C SER A 142 -3.51 -7.25 -3.40
N LEU A 143 -2.95 -7.42 -2.20
CA LEU A 143 -1.57 -7.85 -2.00
C LEU A 143 -1.45 -9.37 -2.17
N ILE A 144 -0.58 -9.79 -3.07
CA ILE A 144 -0.24 -11.20 -3.33
C ILE A 144 1.28 -11.32 -3.37
N GLY A 145 1.86 -11.97 -2.38
CA GLY A 145 3.31 -12.09 -2.25
C GLY A 145 3.98 -10.73 -2.09
N ASN A 146 4.77 -10.33 -3.06
CA ASN A 146 5.46 -9.04 -3.11
C ASN A 146 4.92 -8.09 -4.18
N TYR A 147 3.70 -8.34 -4.67
CA TYR A 147 3.02 -7.49 -5.65
C TYR A 147 1.64 -7.11 -5.16
N ILE A 148 1.21 -5.90 -5.56
CA ILE A 148 -0.18 -5.46 -5.40
C ILE A 148 -0.80 -5.45 -6.80
N TYR A 149 -1.91 -6.19 -6.94
CA TYR A 149 -2.76 -6.19 -8.12
C TYR A 149 -3.93 -5.27 -7.87
N TYR A 150 -4.25 -4.38 -8.80
CA TYR A 150 -5.27 -3.36 -8.63
C TYR A 150 -5.85 -2.91 -9.97
N LEU A 151 -7.01 -2.31 -9.94
CA LEU A 151 -7.58 -1.66 -11.11
C LEU A 151 -7.08 -0.21 -11.14
N HIS A 152 -6.26 0.10 -12.13
CA HIS A 152 -5.75 1.42 -12.43
C HIS A 152 -6.71 2.13 -13.39
N TYR A 153 -6.90 3.42 -13.20
CA TYR A 153 -7.70 4.25 -14.09
C TYR A 153 -6.85 5.28 -14.81
N ASP A 154 -6.93 5.29 -16.12
CA ASP A 154 -6.43 6.36 -16.98
C ASP A 154 -7.49 6.80 -18.00
N LYS A 155 -7.23 7.92 -18.69
CA LYS A 155 -8.20 8.50 -19.64
C LYS A 155 -8.26 7.76 -20.98
N GLU A 156 -7.24 7.00 -21.31
CA GLU A 156 -7.11 6.33 -22.61
C GLU A 156 -7.76 4.94 -22.57
N HIS A 157 -7.53 4.21 -21.48
CA HIS A 157 -7.93 2.80 -21.35
C HIS A 157 -9.04 2.59 -20.32
N ALA A 158 -9.51 3.67 -19.67
CA ALA A 158 -10.46 3.59 -18.55
C ALA A 158 -9.88 2.76 -17.39
N THR A 159 -10.50 1.64 -17.02
CA THR A 159 -10.09 0.84 -15.87
C THR A 159 -9.46 -0.46 -16.35
N THR A 160 -8.19 -0.65 -16.07
CA THR A 160 -7.39 -1.80 -16.50
C THR A 160 -6.69 -2.45 -15.33
N LEU A 161 -6.35 -3.74 -15.45
CA LEU A 161 -5.66 -4.48 -14.40
C LEU A 161 -4.16 -4.19 -14.46
N TYR A 162 -3.64 -3.69 -13.36
CA TYR A 162 -2.21 -3.42 -13.14
C TYR A 162 -1.65 -4.25 -11.99
N LYS A 163 -0.35 -4.39 -11.94
CA LYS A 163 0.41 -4.78 -10.76
C LYS A 163 1.56 -3.81 -10.52
N VAL A 164 1.99 -3.71 -9.27
CA VAL A 164 3.19 -2.98 -8.86
C VAL A 164 3.87 -3.74 -7.72
N GLY A 165 5.20 -3.72 -7.68
CA GLY A 165 5.96 -4.26 -6.57
C GLY A 165 5.70 -3.50 -5.27
N ILE A 166 5.83 -4.17 -4.14
CA ILE A 166 5.67 -3.53 -2.82
C ILE A 166 6.70 -2.43 -2.55
N ASP A 167 7.76 -2.36 -3.34
CA ASP A 167 8.78 -1.30 -3.33
C ASP A 167 8.41 -0.08 -4.20
N GLY A 168 7.38 -0.20 -5.04
CA GLY A 168 6.94 0.80 -6.01
C GLY A 168 7.55 0.63 -7.40
N GLU A 169 8.39 -0.38 -7.58
CA GLU A 169 9.00 -0.70 -8.87
C GLU A 169 8.13 -1.71 -9.65
N ASP A 170 8.52 -1.98 -10.89
CA ASP A 170 7.89 -2.98 -11.77
C ASP A 170 6.38 -2.77 -11.96
N ARG A 171 5.94 -1.49 -12.03
CA ARG A 171 4.55 -1.14 -12.33
C ARG A 171 4.25 -1.43 -13.79
N GLN A 172 3.29 -2.30 -14.04
CA GLN A 172 2.92 -2.69 -15.39
C GLN A 172 1.46 -3.11 -15.51
N MET A 173 0.89 -2.89 -16.69
CA MET A 173 -0.41 -3.44 -17.05
C MET A 173 -0.31 -4.96 -17.18
N VAL A 174 -1.22 -5.68 -16.54
CA VAL A 174 -1.35 -7.14 -16.61
C VAL A 174 -2.34 -7.52 -17.70
N ASN A 175 -3.44 -6.78 -17.78
CA ASN A 175 -4.50 -7.00 -18.74
C ASN A 175 -5.22 -5.67 -19.03
N ASP A 176 -5.60 -5.46 -20.30
CA ASP A 176 -6.34 -4.28 -20.76
C ASP A 176 -7.86 -4.37 -20.45
N THR A 177 -8.30 -5.47 -19.89
CA THR A 177 -9.70 -5.72 -19.59
C THR A 177 -9.98 -5.46 -18.11
N PHE A 178 -11.18 -4.94 -17.81
CA PHE A 178 -11.67 -4.78 -16.45
C PHE A 178 -11.90 -6.16 -15.82
N LEU A 179 -10.99 -6.56 -14.93
CA LEU A 179 -11.10 -7.80 -14.17
C LEU A 179 -11.20 -7.49 -12.67
N PHE A 180 -12.20 -8.04 -12.02
CA PHE A 180 -12.23 -8.04 -10.55
C PHE A 180 -11.12 -8.94 -10.02
N THR A 181 -10.25 -8.36 -9.22
CA THR A 181 -9.12 -9.07 -8.64
C THR A 181 -9.46 -9.60 -7.26
N CYS A 182 -9.19 -10.86 -7.03
CA CYS A 182 -9.14 -11.39 -5.68
C CYS A 182 -8.07 -12.47 -5.60
N SER A 183 -7.49 -12.66 -4.44
CA SER A 183 -6.60 -13.78 -4.19
C SER A 183 -7.23 -14.74 -3.20
N ALA A 184 -6.93 -16.04 -3.37
CA ALA A 184 -7.23 -17.05 -2.40
C ALA A 184 -5.97 -17.85 -2.12
N LEU A 185 -5.74 -18.21 -0.84
CA LEU A 185 -4.60 -19.02 -0.41
C LEU A 185 -3.21 -18.36 -0.62
N GLY A 186 -3.15 -17.09 -1.02
CA GLY A 186 -1.90 -16.36 -1.25
C GLY A 186 -1.02 -16.85 -2.39
N GLN A 187 -1.45 -17.86 -3.13
CA GLN A 187 -0.70 -18.47 -4.24
C GLN A 187 -1.38 -18.33 -5.59
N TYR A 188 -2.69 -18.13 -5.60
CA TYR A 188 -3.50 -18.09 -6.79
C TYR A 188 -4.22 -16.76 -6.91
N PHE A 189 -4.22 -16.24 -8.11
CA PHE A 189 -4.97 -15.06 -8.48
C PHE A 189 -6.21 -15.51 -9.24
N TYR A 190 -7.37 -15.18 -8.70
CA TYR A 190 -8.65 -15.46 -9.35
C TYR A 190 -9.27 -14.15 -9.81
N SER A 191 -9.76 -14.13 -11.02
CA SER A 191 -10.55 -13.04 -11.55
C SER A 191 -11.82 -13.56 -12.18
N ASN A 192 -12.90 -12.77 -12.15
CA ASN A 192 -14.06 -13.10 -12.96
C ASN A 192 -13.71 -12.83 -14.44
N GLY A 193 -14.05 -13.74 -15.31
CA GLY A 193 -13.96 -13.55 -16.75
C GLY A 193 -14.82 -12.37 -17.20
N THR A 194 -14.36 -11.65 -18.22
CA THR A 194 -15.01 -10.44 -18.73
C THR A 194 -15.95 -10.71 -19.87
N THR A 195 -15.98 -11.92 -20.37
CA THR A 195 -16.68 -12.27 -21.59
C THR A 195 -17.60 -13.48 -21.38
N THR A 196 -18.19 -13.90 -22.40
CA THR A 196 -19.28 -14.81 -22.61
C THR A 196 -19.17 -16.20 -21.97
N ASP A 197 -18.04 -16.57 -21.39
CA ASP A 197 -17.85 -17.90 -20.82
C ASP A 197 -18.27 -18.01 -19.34
N GLY A 198 -18.38 -16.89 -18.63
CA GLY A 198 -18.76 -16.88 -17.20
C GLY A 198 -17.81 -17.65 -16.27
N CYS A 199 -16.58 -17.93 -16.73
CA CYS A 199 -15.61 -18.71 -16.00
C CYS A 199 -14.81 -17.85 -15.01
N LEU A 200 -14.35 -18.47 -13.95
CA LEU A 200 -13.39 -17.91 -13.00
C LEU A 200 -11.97 -18.34 -13.45
N TYR A 201 -11.06 -17.38 -13.57
CA TYR A 201 -9.67 -17.61 -13.97
C TYR A 201 -8.67 -17.28 -12.86
#